data_ca02d5412cf2f8ad87ae72aba242bf2a
#
_entry.id   ca02d5412cf2f8ad87ae72aba242bf2a
#
_cell.length_a   1.000
_cell.length_b   1.000
_cell.length_c   1.000
_cell.angle_alpha   90.00
_cell.angle_beta   90.00
_cell.angle_gamma   90.00
#
_symmetry.space_group_name_H-M   'P 1'
#
loop_
_entity.id
_entity.type
_entity.pdbx_description
1 polymer ?
#
loop_
_entity_poly.entity_id
_entity_poly.type
_entity_poly.pdbx_seq_one_letter_code
_entity_poly.pdbx_strand_id
1 'polypeptide(L)'
;VNNCLNTLKKGFVASCQPVDFGPMDSPEIVAAMAQASVAGGAAGLRIEGVNNLKAVRPHVSVPIIGIVKRDLENSDIRITAFIEDVTALKEAGADIIAIDATHRPRPVSIRTLVEEIKKQGCLVMADCSTFEEGIYCQRLGVEIIGTTLSGYTGGPVPADPDLSLVTKLNAQGCFVMAEGRYNSPELARKAVEAGASSVTVGSAITRIEHICGWFKEQVESGRSTQTGDAA
;
A
#
# COMPACT_ATOMS: atom_id res chain seq x y z
N VAL A 1 -7.13 9.80 16.52
CA VAL A 1 -6.74 10.34 15.19
C VAL A 1 -5.26 10.77 15.22
N ASN A 2 -4.87 11.73 16.06
CA ASN A 2 -3.50 12.27 16.07
C ASN A 2 -2.43 11.24 16.41
N ASN A 3 -2.72 10.25 17.28
CA ASN A 3 -1.74 9.26 17.68
C ASN A 3 -1.35 8.31 16.54
N CYS A 4 -2.32 7.89 15.72
CA CYS A 4 -2.09 6.98 14.59
C CYS A 4 -1.17 7.61 13.53
N LEU A 5 -1.47 8.82 13.07
CA LEU A 5 -0.63 9.54 12.11
C LEU A 5 0.77 9.84 12.66
N ASN A 6 0.87 10.19 13.96
CA ASN A 6 2.18 10.43 14.59
C ASN A 6 3.02 9.16 14.63
N THR A 7 2.42 7.99 14.90
CA THR A 7 3.12 6.70 14.87
C THR A 7 3.66 6.39 13.46
N LEU A 8 2.88 6.68 12.42
CA LEU A 8 3.29 6.43 11.03
C LEU A 8 4.35 7.41 10.53
N LYS A 9 4.40 8.62 11.10
CA LYS A 9 5.26 9.69 10.59
C LYS A 9 6.73 9.32 10.68
N LYS A 10 7.44 9.40 9.52
CA LYS A 10 8.85 9.02 9.33
C LYS A 10 9.13 7.52 9.56
N GLY A 11 8.08 6.70 9.68
CA GLY A 11 8.20 5.26 9.75
C GLY A 11 7.97 4.59 8.41
N PHE A 12 8.17 3.27 8.37
CA PHE A 12 7.72 2.48 7.24
C PHE A 12 6.53 1.60 7.63
N VAL A 13 5.68 1.31 6.67
CA VAL A 13 4.53 0.41 6.77
C VAL A 13 4.87 -0.86 6.00
N ALA A 14 4.77 -2.01 6.64
CA ALA A 14 4.91 -3.28 5.95
C ALA A 14 3.56 -3.72 5.35
N SER A 15 3.52 -3.87 4.03
CA SER A 15 2.35 -4.41 3.33
C SER A 15 2.43 -5.92 3.30
N CYS A 16 1.72 -6.58 4.24
CA CYS A 16 1.68 -8.04 4.35
C CYS A 16 0.60 -8.61 3.41
N GLN A 17 0.93 -8.69 2.15
CA GLN A 17 0.08 -9.18 1.07
C GLN A 17 0.88 -10.20 0.26
N PRO A 18 0.82 -11.50 0.59
CA PRO A 18 1.48 -12.57 -0.18
C PRO A 18 0.94 -12.62 -1.61
N VAL A 19 1.54 -13.46 -2.42
CA VAL A 19 1.03 -13.74 -3.77
C VAL A 19 -0.27 -14.51 -3.62
N ASP A 20 -1.32 -14.05 -4.31
CA ASP A 20 -2.66 -14.65 -4.28
C ASP A 20 -2.57 -16.14 -4.65
N PHE A 21 -3.21 -17.00 -3.87
CA PHE A 21 -3.17 -18.47 -4.01
C PHE A 21 -1.76 -19.09 -3.90
N GLY A 22 -0.75 -18.33 -3.47
CA GLY A 22 0.59 -18.82 -3.22
C GLY A 22 0.71 -19.57 -1.88
N PRO A 23 1.85 -20.24 -1.63
CA PRO A 23 2.05 -21.03 -0.40
C PRO A 23 2.03 -20.18 0.87
N MET A 24 2.20 -18.86 0.78
CA MET A 24 2.17 -17.92 1.90
C MET A 24 0.80 -17.26 2.09
N ASP A 25 -0.18 -17.57 1.25
CA ASP A 25 -1.51 -16.95 1.27
C ASP A 25 -2.45 -17.67 2.25
N SER A 26 -2.19 -17.48 3.55
CA SER A 26 -3.11 -17.90 4.61
C SER A 26 -3.11 -16.90 5.77
N PRO A 27 -4.22 -16.78 6.51
CA PRO A 27 -4.33 -15.83 7.63
C PRO A 27 -3.25 -16.03 8.71
N GLU A 28 -2.87 -17.27 9.01
CA GLU A 28 -1.86 -17.60 9.99
C GLU A 28 -0.47 -17.12 9.56
N ILE A 29 -0.13 -17.31 8.27
CA ILE A 29 1.14 -16.87 7.72
C ILE A 29 1.18 -15.34 7.63
N VAL A 30 0.09 -14.70 7.21
CA VAL A 30 -0.01 -13.23 7.18
C VAL A 30 0.15 -12.66 8.60
N ALA A 31 -0.41 -13.31 9.63
CA ALA A 31 -0.21 -12.90 11.03
C ALA A 31 1.26 -13.04 11.47
N ALA A 32 1.94 -14.11 11.07
CA ALA A 32 3.37 -14.29 11.34
C ALA A 32 4.23 -13.23 10.63
N MET A 33 3.95 -12.94 9.34
CA MET A 33 4.61 -11.85 8.60
C MET A 33 4.43 -10.50 9.28
N ALA A 34 3.21 -10.20 9.74
CA ALA A 34 2.89 -8.96 10.41
C ALA A 34 3.68 -8.80 11.72
N GLN A 35 3.72 -9.84 12.55
CA GLN A 35 4.51 -9.87 13.79
C GLN A 35 6.01 -9.69 13.51
N ALA A 36 6.55 -10.41 12.55
CA ALA A 36 7.95 -10.29 12.13
C ALA A 36 8.28 -8.88 11.63
N SER A 37 7.38 -8.28 10.83
CA SER A 37 7.55 -6.91 10.33
C SER A 37 7.58 -5.89 11.48
N VAL A 38 6.69 -6.02 12.46
CA VAL A 38 6.66 -5.14 13.64
C VAL A 38 7.91 -5.34 14.50
N ALA A 39 8.36 -6.58 14.72
CA ALA A 39 9.61 -6.87 15.41
C ALA A 39 10.84 -6.29 14.69
N GLY A 40 10.77 -6.19 13.35
CA GLY A 40 11.77 -5.54 12.50
C GLY A 40 11.68 -4.01 12.46
N GLY A 41 10.72 -3.39 13.17
CA GLY A 41 10.58 -1.94 13.30
C GLY A 41 9.53 -1.30 12.37
N ALA A 42 8.61 -2.05 11.77
CA ALA A 42 7.49 -1.47 11.05
C ALA A 42 6.62 -0.61 11.98
N ALA A 43 6.40 0.63 11.61
CA ALA A 43 5.56 1.57 12.36
C ALA A 43 4.06 1.35 12.14
N GLY A 44 3.69 0.59 11.13
CA GLY A 44 2.33 0.20 10.80
C GLY A 44 2.30 -0.95 9.81
N LEU A 45 1.11 -1.46 9.57
CA LEU A 45 0.88 -2.59 8.68
C LEU A 45 -0.18 -2.22 7.63
N ARG A 46 -0.07 -2.79 6.44
CA ARG A 46 -1.15 -2.79 5.44
C ARG A 46 -1.56 -4.23 5.16
N ILE A 47 -2.82 -4.55 5.42
CA ILE A 47 -3.36 -5.90 5.37
C ILE A 47 -4.52 -5.96 4.38
N GLU A 48 -4.47 -6.91 3.47
CA GLU A 48 -5.53 -7.23 2.55
C GLU A 48 -6.39 -8.37 3.10
N GLY A 49 -7.72 -8.19 3.00
CA GLY A 49 -8.69 -9.20 3.37
C GLY A 49 -9.10 -9.18 4.85
N VAL A 50 -10.41 -9.30 5.07
CA VAL A 50 -11.02 -9.26 6.40
C VAL A 50 -10.52 -10.40 7.30
N ASN A 51 -10.35 -11.60 6.74
CA ASN A 51 -9.87 -12.77 7.50
C ASN A 51 -8.42 -12.61 7.93
N ASN A 52 -7.57 -12.11 7.05
CA ASN A 52 -6.17 -11.80 7.35
C ASN A 52 -6.08 -10.74 8.45
N LEU A 53 -6.89 -9.68 8.35
CA LEU A 53 -6.90 -8.61 9.34
C LEU A 53 -7.36 -9.11 10.71
N LYS A 54 -8.40 -9.95 10.79
CA LYS A 54 -8.86 -10.60 12.01
C LYS A 54 -7.77 -11.47 12.64
N ALA A 55 -6.98 -12.18 11.83
CA ALA A 55 -5.86 -12.99 12.32
C ALA A 55 -4.69 -12.14 12.83
N VAL A 56 -4.40 -11.01 12.17
CA VAL A 56 -3.29 -10.10 12.53
C VAL A 56 -3.58 -9.31 13.81
N ARG A 57 -4.78 -8.72 13.91
CA ARG A 57 -5.10 -7.71 14.93
C ARG A 57 -4.80 -8.13 16.38
N PRO A 58 -5.07 -9.37 16.83
CA PRO A 58 -4.78 -9.78 18.20
C PRO A 58 -3.29 -9.80 18.57
N HIS A 59 -2.40 -9.80 17.59
CA HIS A 59 -0.96 -10.00 17.77
C HIS A 59 -0.12 -8.72 17.68
N VAL A 60 -0.71 -7.59 17.29
CA VAL A 60 0.01 -6.33 17.06
C VAL A 60 -0.74 -5.15 17.65
N SER A 61 0.00 -4.10 18.05
CA SER A 61 -0.58 -2.85 18.57
C SER A 61 -0.37 -1.65 17.66
N VAL A 62 0.44 -1.79 16.58
CA VAL A 62 0.68 -0.73 15.60
C VAL A 62 -0.58 -0.47 14.76
N PRO A 63 -0.71 0.73 14.15
CA PRO A 63 -1.78 1.02 13.21
C PRO A 63 -1.86 0.03 12.05
N ILE A 64 -3.09 -0.40 11.72
CA ILE A 64 -3.35 -1.27 10.57
C ILE A 64 -4.18 -0.52 9.53
N ILE A 65 -3.64 -0.45 8.31
CA ILE A 65 -4.34 -0.03 7.11
C ILE A 65 -5.01 -1.27 6.50
N GLY A 66 -6.33 -1.33 6.58
CA GLY A 66 -7.13 -2.42 6.01
C GLY A 66 -7.58 -2.12 4.58
N ILE A 67 -7.57 -3.13 3.73
CA ILE A 67 -8.16 -3.11 2.39
C ILE A 67 -8.88 -4.41 2.08
N VAL A 68 -9.83 -4.35 1.15
CA VAL A 68 -10.40 -5.52 0.47
C VAL A 68 -10.18 -5.35 -1.02
N LYS A 69 -9.63 -6.36 -1.67
CA LYS A 69 -9.50 -6.38 -3.14
C LYS A 69 -10.62 -7.21 -3.75
N ARG A 70 -11.19 -6.67 -4.83
CA ARG A 70 -12.20 -7.35 -5.65
C ARG A 70 -11.93 -7.11 -7.12
N ASP A 71 -12.13 -8.13 -7.94
CA ASP A 71 -12.21 -8.00 -9.39
C ASP A 71 -13.67 -7.76 -9.77
N LEU A 72 -13.94 -6.64 -10.44
CA LEU A 72 -15.28 -6.20 -10.80
C LEU A 72 -15.46 -6.31 -12.33
N GLU A 73 -16.61 -6.82 -12.78
CA GLU A 73 -16.88 -7.02 -14.21
C GLU A 73 -16.88 -5.70 -15.03
N ASN A 74 -17.31 -4.61 -14.41
CA ASN A 74 -17.53 -3.33 -15.11
C ASN A 74 -16.70 -2.18 -14.52
N SER A 75 -15.61 -2.47 -13.82
CA SER A 75 -14.76 -1.44 -13.21
C SER A 75 -13.36 -1.98 -12.94
N ASP A 76 -12.36 -1.16 -13.24
CA ASP A 76 -10.97 -1.44 -12.88
C ASP A 76 -10.63 -1.09 -11.42
N ILE A 77 -11.62 -0.61 -10.65
CA ILE A 77 -11.46 -0.35 -9.22
C ILE A 77 -11.36 -1.68 -8.48
N ARG A 78 -10.29 -1.86 -7.69
CA ARG A 78 -10.08 -3.10 -6.94
C ARG A 78 -10.11 -2.91 -5.44
N ILE A 79 -9.69 -1.74 -4.93
CA ILE A 79 -9.40 -1.54 -3.50
C ILE A 79 -10.61 -0.92 -2.81
N THR A 80 -11.23 -1.67 -1.90
CA THR A 80 -12.32 -1.27 -0.99
C THR A 80 -13.41 -0.51 -1.74
N ALA A 81 -14.06 -1.21 -2.67
CA ALA A 81 -14.98 -0.60 -3.63
C ALA A 81 -16.39 -0.36 -3.09
N PHE A 82 -16.75 -0.99 -1.96
CA PHE A 82 -18.11 -1.00 -1.41
C PHE A 82 -18.17 -0.59 0.06
N ILE A 83 -19.34 -0.13 0.51
CA ILE A 83 -19.60 0.25 1.91
C ILE A 83 -19.49 -0.97 2.83
N GLU A 84 -19.93 -2.13 2.37
CA GLU A 84 -19.85 -3.39 3.12
C GLU A 84 -18.39 -3.77 3.43
N ASP A 85 -17.45 -3.48 2.52
CA ASP A 85 -16.03 -3.69 2.76
C ASP A 85 -15.50 -2.77 3.88
N VAL A 86 -15.95 -1.51 3.90
CA VAL A 86 -15.62 -0.55 4.97
C VAL A 86 -16.06 -1.08 6.33
N THR A 87 -17.31 -1.53 6.44
CA THR A 87 -17.87 -2.07 7.68
C THR A 87 -17.13 -3.31 8.14
N ALA A 88 -16.87 -4.25 7.23
CA ALA A 88 -16.17 -5.50 7.55
C ALA A 88 -14.72 -5.25 8.00
N LEU A 89 -14.01 -4.31 7.37
CA LEU A 89 -12.65 -3.92 7.77
C LEU A 89 -12.62 -3.25 9.15
N LYS A 90 -13.58 -2.37 9.44
CA LYS A 90 -13.71 -1.75 10.75
C LYS A 90 -13.95 -2.78 11.85
N GLU A 91 -14.90 -3.71 11.63
CA GLU A 91 -15.21 -4.79 12.58
C GLU A 91 -14.02 -5.73 12.79
N ALA A 92 -13.19 -5.92 11.76
CA ALA A 92 -11.96 -6.70 11.86
C ALA A 92 -10.82 -5.99 12.60
N GLY A 93 -10.96 -4.68 12.90
CA GLY A 93 -10.01 -3.92 13.70
C GLY A 93 -9.05 -3.04 12.90
N ALA A 94 -9.42 -2.60 11.69
CA ALA A 94 -8.67 -1.58 10.96
C ALA A 94 -8.73 -0.23 11.68
N ASP A 95 -7.58 0.44 11.78
CA ASP A 95 -7.46 1.82 12.26
C ASP A 95 -7.63 2.83 11.11
N ILE A 96 -7.15 2.43 9.93
CA ILE A 96 -7.15 3.17 8.68
C ILE A 96 -7.77 2.27 7.63
N ILE A 97 -8.61 2.82 6.76
CA ILE A 97 -9.16 2.10 5.60
C ILE A 97 -8.68 2.80 4.34
N ALA A 98 -7.99 2.05 3.46
CA ALA A 98 -7.57 2.57 2.18
C ALA A 98 -8.59 2.21 1.09
N ILE A 99 -8.83 3.18 0.20
CA ILE A 99 -9.73 3.05 -0.95
C ILE A 99 -8.99 3.38 -2.24
N ASP A 100 -9.34 2.73 -3.33
CA ASP A 100 -8.99 3.22 -4.66
C ASP A 100 -9.60 4.61 -4.87
N ALA A 101 -8.77 5.61 -5.06
CA ALA A 101 -9.21 7.01 -5.19
C ALA A 101 -8.99 7.58 -6.61
N THR A 102 -8.83 6.70 -7.60
CA THR A 102 -8.71 7.10 -8.99
C THR A 102 -10.05 7.53 -9.60
N HIS A 103 -10.01 8.34 -10.65
CA HIS A 103 -11.21 8.83 -11.35
C HIS A 103 -11.79 7.81 -12.35
N ARG A 104 -11.50 6.52 -12.18
CA ARG A 104 -12.06 5.44 -13.01
C ARG A 104 -13.52 5.16 -12.67
N PRO A 105 -14.32 4.58 -13.58
CA PRO A 105 -15.70 4.15 -13.30
C PRO A 105 -15.74 3.28 -12.03
N ARG A 106 -16.72 3.52 -11.17
CA ARG A 106 -16.76 2.88 -9.85
C ARG A 106 -18.17 2.67 -9.32
N PRO A 107 -18.42 1.62 -8.51
CA PRO A 107 -19.76 1.32 -7.98
C PRO A 107 -20.20 2.33 -6.91
N VAL A 108 -19.30 2.79 -6.07
CA VAL A 108 -19.59 3.76 -5.00
C VAL A 108 -18.64 4.96 -5.12
N SER A 109 -19.14 6.18 -4.98
CA SER A 109 -18.34 7.40 -5.11
C SER A 109 -17.24 7.47 -4.05
N ILE A 110 -16.10 8.09 -4.38
CA ILE A 110 -15.02 8.36 -3.41
C ILE A 110 -15.58 9.12 -2.20
N ARG A 111 -16.40 10.17 -2.42
CA ARG A 111 -17.01 10.95 -1.35
C ARG A 111 -17.82 10.07 -0.39
N THR A 112 -18.69 9.22 -0.91
CA THR A 112 -19.52 8.33 -0.10
C THR A 112 -18.68 7.37 0.75
N LEU A 113 -17.62 6.78 0.19
CA LEU A 113 -16.71 5.91 0.93
C LEU A 113 -15.96 6.68 2.03
N VAL A 114 -15.46 7.88 1.73
CA VAL A 114 -14.76 8.73 2.70
C VAL A 114 -15.69 9.10 3.86
N GLU A 115 -16.94 9.52 3.57
CA GLU A 115 -17.92 9.87 4.59
C GLU A 115 -18.27 8.67 5.48
N GLU A 116 -18.44 7.48 4.90
CA GLU A 116 -18.75 6.27 5.68
C GLU A 116 -17.57 5.84 6.55
N ILE A 117 -16.33 5.83 6.02
CA ILE A 117 -15.13 5.48 6.80
C ILE A 117 -14.98 6.40 8.02
N LYS A 118 -15.17 7.72 7.82
CA LYS A 118 -15.09 8.71 8.90
C LYS A 118 -16.21 8.53 9.92
N LYS A 119 -17.43 8.27 9.48
CA LYS A 119 -18.58 7.99 10.35
C LYS A 119 -18.32 6.78 11.25
N GLN A 120 -17.59 5.77 10.76
CA GLN A 120 -17.19 4.60 11.54
C GLN A 120 -15.97 4.84 12.43
N GLY A 121 -15.42 6.06 12.44
CA GLY A 121 -14.29 6.45 13.31
C GLY A 121 -12.92 5.95 12.84
N CYS A 122 -12.77 5.55 11.59
CA CYS A 122 -11.49 5.22 10.96
C CYS A 122 -10.89 6.44 10.26
N LEU A 123 -9.55 6.43 10.11
CA LEU A 123 -8.87 7.32 9.19
C LEU A 123 -9.01 6.81 7.75
N VAL A 124 -8.96 7.73 6.80
CA VAL A 124 -9.03 7.40 5.38
C VAL A 124 -7.65 7.51 4.74
N MET A 125 -7.28 6.49 3.96
CA MET A 125 -6.17 6.57 3.02
C MET A 125 -6.73 6.51 1.59
N ALA A 126 -6.28 7.42 0.74
CA ALA A 126 -6.65 7.46 -0.68
C ALA A 126 -5.49 6.92 -1.52
N ASP A 127 -5.68 5.80 -2.19
CA ASP A 127 -4.73 5.25 -3.16
C ASP A 127 -4.93 5.97 -4.50
N CYS A 128 -4.01 6.89 -4.82
CA CYS A 128 -4.07 7.76 -6.00
C CYS A 128 -3.05 7.34 -7.05
N SER A 129 -3.32 7.69 -8.30
CA SER A 129 -2.38 7.55 -9.41
C SER A 129 -1.86 8.90 -9.91
N THR A 130 -2.59 9.98 -9.68
CA THR A 130 -2.25 11.33 -10.15
C THR A 130 -2.28 12.37 -9.04
N PHE A 131 -1.67 13.52 -9.33
CA PHE A 131 -1.68 14.67 -8.43
C PHE A 131 -3.11 15.21 -8.21
N GLU A 132 -3.90 15.29 -9.28
CA GLU A 132 -5.28 15.82 -9.27
C GLU A 132 -6.18 14.98 -8.36
N GLU A 133 -6.04 13.65 -8.41
CA GLU A 133 -6.76 12.72 -7.54
C GLU A 133 -6.38 12.94 -6.08
N GLY A 134 -5.08 13.10 -5.79
CA GLY A 134 -4.60 13.38 -4.44
C GLY A 134 -5.16 14.69 -3.87
N ILE A 135 -5.16 15.76 -4.66
CA ILE A 135 -5.72 17.06 -4.24
C ILE A 135 -7.24 17.01 -4.10
N TYR A 136 -7.93 16.27 -4.94
CA TYR A 136 -9.36 16.03 -4.77
C TYR A 136 -9.66 15.36 -3.43
N CYS A 137 -8.92 14.29 -3.09
CA CYS A 137 -9.08 13.58 -1.83
C CYS A 137 -8.71 14.45 -0.61
N GLN A 138 -7.63 15.24 -0.70
CA GLN A 138 -7.27 16.20 0.34
C GLN A 138 -8.42 17.19 0.63
N ARG A 139 -9.09 17.71 -0.41
CA ARG A 139 -10.26 18.62 -0.25
C ARG A 139 -11.48 17.92 0.36
N LEU A 140 -11.60 16.60 0.23
CA LEU A 140 -12.59 15.79 0.94
C LEU A 140 -12.20 15.54 2.41
N GLY A 141 -11.03 16.02 2.83
CA GLY A 141 -10.50 15.85 4.17
C GLY A 141 -9.94 14.44 4.43
N VAL A 142 -9.49 13.74 3.39
CA VAL A 142 -8.76 12.47 3.54
C VAL A 142 -7.44 12.74 4.25
N GLU A 143 -7.10 11.93 5.24
CA GLU A 143 -5.95 12.14 6.11
C GLU A 143 -4.64 11.69 5.46
N ILE A 144 -4.66 10.61 4.66
CA ILE A 144 -3.46 10.01 4.06
C ILE A 144 -3.63 9.93 2.54
N ILE A 145 -2.70 10.51 1.80
CA ILE A 145 -2.68 10.43 0.34
C ILE A 145 -1.55 9.47 -0.08
N GLY A 146 -1.94 8.33 -0.63
CA GLY A 146 -1.04 7.29 -1.11
C GLY A 146 -0.72 7.44 -2.60
N THR A 147 0.54 7.18 -2.99
CA THR A 147 0.96 7.13 -4.41
C THR A 147 0.81 5.73 -5.01
N THR A 148 0.06 4.86 -4.34
CA THR A 148 -0.06 3.42 -4.55
C THR A 148 -0.35 3.04 -6.00
N LEU A 149 -1.22 3.78 -6.68
CA LEU A 149 -1.69 3.47 -8.03
C LEU A 149 -0.95 4.23 -9.13
N SER A 150 0.05 5.05 -8.79
CA SER A 150 0.87 5.73 -9.81
C SER A 150 1.59 4.72 -10.70
N GLY A 151 1.33 4.82 -12.03
CA GLY A 151 1.84 3.90 -13.04
C GLY A 151 1.07 2.59 -13.18
N TYR A 152 -0.06 2.40 -12.46
CA TYR A 152 -0.89 1.18 -12.53
C TYR A 152 -2.27 1.42 -13.18
N THR A 153 -2.55 2.62 -13.65
CA THR A 153 -3.86 2.99 -14.20
C THR A 153 -3.89 3.14 -15.73
N GLY A 154 -2.84 2.70 -16.41
CA GLY A 154 -2.74 2.68 -17.87
C GLY A 154 -1.30 2.68 -18.36
N GLY A 155 -1.06 2.07 -19.51
CA GLY A 155 0.26 1.92 -20.09
C GLY A 155 1.18 0.91 -19.40
N PRO A 156 2.45 0.81 -19.82
CA PRO A 156 3.42 -0.06 -19.18
C PRO A 156 3.76 0.44 -17.77
N VAL A 157 3.86 -0.47 -16.82
CA VAL A 157 4.24 -0.14 -15.44
C VAL A 157 5.70 0.36 -15.42
N PRO A 158 5.96 1.55 -14.88
CA PRO A 158 7.33 2.06 -14.75
C PRO A 158 8.20 1.18 -13.84
N ALA A 159 9.52 1.17 -14.09
CA ALA A 159 10.47 0.44 -13.24
C ALA A 159 10.64 1.13 -11.88
N ASP A 160 10.74 2.45 -11.89
CA ASP A 160 11.02 3.26 -10.69
C ASP A 160 9.74 3.79 -10.01
N PRO A 161 9.79 4.03 -8.68
CA PRO A 161 8.72 4.70 -7.96
C PRO A 161 8.54 6.16 -8.38
N ASP A 162 7.34 6.71 -8.19
CA ASP A 162 7.02 8.09 -8.57
C ASP A 162 7.38 9.10 -7.46
N LEU A 163 8.67 9.44 -7.37
CA LEU A 163 9.17 10.45 -6.42
C LEU A 163 8.66 11.86 -6.76
N SER A 164 8.35 12.13 -8.05
CA SER A 164 7.81 13.43 -8.48
C SER A 164 6.41 13.66 -7.89
N LEU A 165 5.55 12.64 -7.92
CA LEU A 165 4.22 12.72 -7.31
C LEU A 165 4.31 12.92 -5.79
N VAL A 166 5.24 12.22 -5.11
CA VAL A 166 5.50 12.42 -3.67
C VAL A 166 5.84 13.88 -3.39
N THR A 167 6.81 14.46 -4.13
CA THR A 167 7.24 15.85 -3.95
C THR A 167 6.09 16.84 -4.17
N LYS A 168 5.31 16.66 -5.23
CA LYS A 168 4.17 17.54 -5.56
C LYS A 168 3.09 17.51 -4.48
N LEU A 169 2.72 16.33 -3.99
CA LEU A 169 1.70 16.20 -2.93
C LEU A 169 2.18 16.74 -1.59
N ASN A 170 3.46 16.48 -1.23
CA ASN A 170 4.07 17.06 -0.03
C ASN A 170 4.06 18.59 -0.06
N ALA A 171 4.36 19.20 -1.20
CA ALA A 171 4.33 20.67 -1.37
C ALA A 171 2.94 21.28 -1.13
N GLN A 172 1.86 20.49 -1.20
CA GLN A 172 0.49 20.89 -0.87
C GLN A 172 0.10 20.59 0.59
N GLY A 173 1.06 20.16 1.42
CA GLY A 173 0.82 19.85 2.83
C GLY A 173 0.07 18.53 3.07
N CYS A 174 0.02 17.62 2.09
CA CYS A 174 -0.53 16.28 2.29
C CYS A 174 0.32 15.45 3.24
N PHE A 175 -0.30 14.59 4.06
CA PHE A 175 0.39 13.46 4.65
C PHE A 175 0.57 12.40 3.53
N VAL A 176 1.75 12.34 2.94
CA VAL A 176 2.03 11.46 1.79
C VAL A 176 2.53 10.10 2.27
N MET A 177 1.79 9.04 1.92
CA MET A 177 2.23 7.66 2.01
C MET A 177 2.83 7.26 0.67
N ALA A 178 4.16 7.20 0.59
CA ALA A 178 4.83 6.75 -0.63
C ALA A 178 4.69 5.23 -0.75
N GLU A 179 3.97 4.76 -1.74
CA GLU A 179 3.74 3.34 -2.02
C GLU A 179 3.83 3.08 -3.52
N GLY A 180 4.31 1.89 -3.88
CA GLY A 180 4.47 1.45 -5.26
C GLY A 180 5.93 1.40 -5.70
N ARG A 181 6.44 0.20 -5.95
CA ARG A 181 7.79 -0.08 -6.49
C ARG A 181 8.98 0.32 -5.60
N TYR A 182 8.76 0.52 -4.30
CA TYR A 182 9.86 0.73 -3.34
C TYR A 182 10.51 -0.60 -2.98
N ASN A 183 11.29 -1.15 -3.92
CA ASN A 183 11.82 -2.51 -3.86
C ASN A 183 13.21 -2.61 -3.24
N SER A 184 13.73 -1.52 -2.68
CA SER A 184 14.99 -1.50 -1.93
C SER A 184 14.94 -0.50 -0.78
N PRO A 185 15.74 -0.69 0.28
CA PRO A 185 15.87 0.29 1.37
C PRO A 185 16.30 1.69 0.88
N GLU A 186 17.13 1.74 -0.16
CA GLU A 186 17.57 3.00 -0.75
C GLU A 186 16.42 3.78 -1.40
N LEU A 187 15.52 3.10 -2.12
CA LEU A 187 14.34 3.74 -2.71
C LEU A 187 13.40 4.27 -1.63
N ALA A 188 13.23 3.54 -0.53
CA ALA A 188 12.45 4.02 0.62
C ALA A 188 13.08 5.30 1.24
N ARG A 189 14.42 5.36 1.38
CA ARG A 189 15.13 6.58 1.81
C ARG A 189 14.86 7.75 0.86
N LYS A 190 14.96 7.53 -0.46
CA LYS A 190 14.67 8.56 -1.47
C LYS A 190 13.24 9.09 -1.39
N ALA A 191 12.25 8.25 -1.03
CA ALA A 191 10.89 8.71 -0.80
C ALA A 191 10.79 9.71 0.35
N VAL A 192 11.47 9.44 1.47
CA VAL A 192 11.50 10.36 2.62
C VAL A 192 12.22 11.66 2.26
N GLU A 193 13.31 11.60 1.51
CA GLU A 193 14.02 12.78 0.98
C GLU A 193 13.14 13.60 0.02
N ALA A 194 12.27 12.95 -0.76
CA ALA A 194 11.27 13.60 -1.61
C ALA A 194 10.10 14.22 -0.84
N GLY A 195 10.01 13.99 0.48
CA GLY A 195 9.00 14.58 1.36
C GLY A 195 7.88 13.62 1.77
N ALA A 196 8.02 12.31 1.58
CA ALA A 196 7.05 11.36 2.09
C ALA A 196 6.96 11.43 3.62
N SER A 197 5.73 11.41 4.14
CA SER A 197 5.46 11.34 5.58
C SER A 197 5.68 9.93 6.12
N SER A 198 5.46 8.91 5.29
CA SER A 198 5.67 7.49 5.56
C SER A 198 5.89 6.74 4.25
N VAL A 199 6.43 5.53 4.30
CA VAL A 199 6.67 4.69 3.12
C VAL A 199 6.08 3.32 3.32
N THR A 200 5.31 2.82 2.36
CA THR A 200 4.79 1.44 2.37
C THR A 200 5.64 0.56 1.46
N VAL A 201 6.09 -0.56 2.00
CA VAL A 201 6.88 -1.57 1.29
C VAL A 201 6.15 -2.91 1.33
N GLY A 202 5.90 -3.48 0.16
CA GLY A 202 5.19 -4.77 0.02
C GLY A 202 6.09 -5.87 -0.54
N SER A 203 6.22 -5.96 -1.86
CA SER A 203 6.86 -7.09 -2.56
C SER A 203 8.27 -7.40 -2.06
N ALA A 204 9.07 -6.39 -1.72
CA ALA A 204 10.43 -6.56 -1.22
C ALA A 204 10.53 -7.16 0.20
N ILE A 205 9.39 -7.25 0.91
CA ILE A 205 9.35 -7.80 2.29
C ILE A 205 8.52 -9.08 2.36
N THR A 206 7.37 -9.13 1.69
CA THR A 206 6.37 -10.18 1.93
C THR A 206 6.08 -11.09 0.74
N ARG A 207 6.63 -10.81 -0.46
CA ARG A 207 6.44 -11.63 -1.65
C ARG A 207 7.75 -12.35 -2.02
N ILE A 208 7.98 -13.47 -1.37
CA ILE A 208 9.21 -14.28 -1.54
C ILE A 208 9.40 -14.68 -3.00
N GLU A 209 8.33 -15.03 -3.71
CA GLU A 209 8.36 -15.40 -5.12
C GLU A 209 8.94 -14.28 -6.00
N HIS A 210 8.56 -13.03 -5.74
CA HIS A 210 9.09 -11.87 -6.45
C HIS A 210 10.57 -11.63 -6.11
N ILE A 211 10.92 -11.72 -4.83
CA ILE A 211 12.31 -11.55 -4.37
C ILE A 211 13.21 -12.62 -5.00
N CYS A 212 12.81 -13.89 -4.96
CA CYS A 212 13.52 -14.98 -5.62
C CYS A 212 13.65 -14.75 -7.13
N GLY A 213 12.60 -14.26 -7.79
CA GLY A 213 12.63 -13.90 -9.21
C GLY A 213 13.71 -12.86 -9.52
N TRP A 214 13.78 -11.77 -8.74
CA TRP A 214 14.79 -10.73 -8.92
C TRP A 214 16.23 -11.25 -8.76
N PHE A 215 16.47 -12.10 -7.76
CA PHE A 215 17.79 -12.72 -7.58
C PHE A 215 18.13 -13.66 -8.75
N LYS A 216 17.17 -14.48 -9.21
CA LYS A 216 17.34 -15.37 -10.36
C LYS A 216 17.75 -14.58 -11.60
N GLU A 217 17.01 -13.52 -11.95
CA GLU A 217 17.30 -12.68 -13.12
C GLU A 217 18.71 -12.08 -13.08
N GLN A 218 19.14 -11.58 -11.91
CA GLN A 218 20.48 -11.01 -11.77
C GLN A 218 21.59 -12.08 -11.87
N VAL A 219 21.40 -13.26 -11.32
CA VAL A 219 22.34 -14.37 -11.44
C VAL A 219 22.46 -14.85 -12.90
N GLU A 220 21.34 -14.92 -13.62
CA GLU A 220 21.33 -15.32 -15.04
C GLU A 220 21.98 -14.27 -15.94
N SER A 221 21.74 -12.98 -15.70
CA SER A 221 22.39 -11.89 -16.45
C SER A 221 23.91 -11.89 -16.27
N GLY A 222 24.42 -12.18 -15.06
CA GLY A 222 25.85 -12.30 -14.80
C GLY A 222 26.54 -13.45 -15.53
N ARG A 223 25.80 -14.53 -15.85
CA ARG A 223 26.32 -15.65 -16.64
C ARG A 223 26.44 -15.31 -18.13
N SER A 224 25.48 -14.56 -18.68
CA SER A 224 25.50 -14.17 -20.09
C SER A 224 26.64 -13.20 -20.43
N THR A 225 27.11 -12.39 -19.50
CA THR A 225 28.27 -11.51 -19.67
C THR A 225 29.62 -12.28 -19.68
N GLN A 226 29.70 -13.42 -18.99
CA GLN A 226 30.92 -14.27 -18.98
C GLN A 226 31.10 -15.09 -20.27
N THR A 227 30.02 -15.36 -21.00
CA THR A 227 30.10 -16.11 -22.28
C THR A 227 30.34 -15.21 -23.49
N GLY A 228 30.23 -13.88 -23.35
CA GLY A 228 30.49 -12.91 -24.41
C GLY A 228 31.93 -12.47 -24.58
N ASP A 229 32.82 -12.70 -23.58
CA ASP A 229 34.23 -12.33 -23.61
C ASP A 229 35.16 -13.48 -24.09
N ALA A 230 34.58 -14.59 -24.56
CA ALA A 230 35.35 -15.78 -25.05
C ALA A 230 35.18 -16.01 -26.56
N ALA A 231 35.03 -14.94 -27.36
CA ALA A 231 34.97 -15.02 -28.82
C ALA A 231 35.98 -14.07 -29.50
#